data_2d85a95d941d35fcdbcf9528032c9ffd
#
_entry.id   2d85a95d941d35fcdbcf9528032c9ffd
#
_cell.length_a   1.000
_cell.length_b   1.000
_cell.length_c   1.000
_cell.angle_alpha   90.00
_cell.angle_beta   90.00
_cell.angle_gamma   90.00
#
_symmetry.space_group_name_H-M   'P 1'
#
loop_
_entity.id
_entity.type
_entity.pdbx_description
1 polymer ?
#
loop_
_entity_poly.entity_id
_entity_poly.type
_entity_poly.pdbx_seq_one_letter_code
_entity_poly.pdbx_strand_id
1 'polypeptide(L)'
;MTVQDSRTAWDVDAWDLDAWDVDAWDVDGWEFDDDAEDTLLGPEVAVPGRSVMVTLSLEERTRIIDAYIRRELARVLLVPPRDIDVSGRTMNSLGVGSVAGLQLQNRIERALEVEVNLQMLLLANSAQELIDCLAGQLGPEGHGNGHGTGHGHRVRQHA
;
A
#
# COMPACT_ATOMS: atom_id res chain seq x y z
N MET A 1 -35.67 38.82 21.26
CA MET A 1 -34.79 38.93 20.19
C MET A 1 -33.56 38.02 20.36
N THR A 2 -33.57 36.92 19.78
CA THR A 2 -32.59 35.93 20.10
C THR A 2 -31.83 35.48 18.84
N VAL A 3 -30.94 36.35 18.43
CA VAL A 3 -29.99 36.06 17.40
C VAL A 3 -29.06 34.92 17.82
N GLN A 4 -29.06 34.60 19.08
CA GLN A 4 -28.22 33.57 19.68
C GLN A 4 -28.59 32.15 19.25
N ASP A 5 -29.85 31.92 18.90
CA ASP A 5 -30.31 30.59 18.49
C ASP A 5 -29.71 30.15 17.17
N SER A 6 -29.37 31.10 16.31
CA SER A 6 -28.69 30.77 15.06
C SER A 6 -27.20 30.53 15.24
N ARG A 7 -26.64 30.87 16.40
CA ARG A 7 -25.25 30.57 16.71
C ARG A 7 -25.04 29.15 17.23
N THR A 8 -26.04 28.59 17.88
CA THR A 8 -25.93 27.29 18.51
C THR A 8 -25.65 26.17 17.50
N ALA A 9 -26.12 26.34 16.27
CA ALA A 9 -25.81 25.38 15.20
C ALA A 9 -24.34 25.43 14.77
N TRP A 10 -23.67 26.54 15.01
CA TRP A 10 -22.27 26.76 14.59
C TRP A 10 -21.36 27.01 15.78
N ASP A 11 -21.88 26.82 16.95
CA ASP A 11 -21.11 27.07 18.17
C ASP A 11 -20.00 26.00 18.26
N VAL A 12 -18.78 26.46 18.42
CA VAL A 12 -17.61 25.61 18.60
C VAL A 12 -17.75 24.76 19.86
N ASP A 13 -18.58 25.19 20.82
CA ASP A 13 -18.85 24.41 22.02
C ASP A 13 -19.66 23.14 21.72
N ALA A 14 -20.41 23.11 20.59
CA ALA A 14 -21.04 21.90 20.11
C ALA A 14 -20.00 20.88 19.54
N TRP A 15 -18.83 21.36 19.22
CA TRP A 15 -17.67 20.57 18.85
C TRP A 15 -16.73 20.41 20.04
N ASP A 16 -17.31 20.19 21.18
CA ASP A 16 -16.52 20.02 22.38
C ASP A 16 -15.49 18.92 22.18
N LEU A 17 -14.23 19.30 22.21
CA LEU A 17 -13.09 18.37 22.10
C LEU A 17 -13.09 17.36 23.23
N ASP A 18 -13.80 17.66 24.36
CA ASP A 18 -13.99 16.73 25.45
C ASP A 18 -14.98 15.61 25.08
N ALA A 19 -15.87 15.86 24.10
CA ALA A 19 -16.71 14.81 23.53
C ALA A 19 -15.92 13.86 22.64
N TRP A 20 -14.79 14.29 22.16
CA TRP A 20 -13.79 13.45 21.50
C TRP A 20 -12.81 12.93 22.54
N ASP A 21 -13.35 12.28 23.53
CA ASP A 21 -12.54 11.69 24.56
C ASP A 21 -11.60 10.67 23.92
N VAL A 22 -10.33 10.99 23.93
CA VAL A 22 -9.28 10.11 23.36
C VAL A 22 -9.26 8.79 24.11
N ASP A 23 -9.74 8.78 25.36
CA ASP A 23 -9.89 7.59 26.17
C ASP A 23 -11.02 6.68 25.66
N ALA A 24 -12.02 7.25 24.94
CA ALA A 24 -13.04 6.46 24.25
C ALA A 24 -12.50 5.77 23.01
N TRP A 25 -11.37 6.22 22.52
CA TRP A 25 -10.58 5.57 21.48
C TRP A 25 -9.54 4.63 22.07
N ASP A 26 -9.86 4.11 23.23
CA ASP A 26 -8.97 3.21 23.92
C ASP A 26 -8.69 2.01 23.02
N VAL A 27 -7.44 1.92 22.61
CA VAL A 27 -6.95 0.90 21.68
C VAL A 27 -7.10 -0.50 22.27
N ASP A 28 -7.24 -0.59 23.59
CA ASP A 28 -7.45 -1.85 24.30
C ASP A 28 -8.81 -2.49 23.99
N GLY A 29 -9.81 -1.69 23.57
CA GLY A 29 -11.09 -2.21 23.11
C GLY A 29 -11.11 -2.62 21.64
N TRP A 30 -10.08 -2.31 20.92
CA TRP A 30 -9.89 -2.70 19.52
C TRP A 30 -8.93 -3.88 19.45
N GLU A 31 -9.23 -4.90 20.19
CA GLU A 31 -8.57 -6.17 19.97
C GLU A 31 -9.00 -6.64 18.58
N PHE A 32 -8.18 -6.31 17.60
CA PHE A 32 -8.22 -7.05 16.35
C PHE A 32 -7.93 -8.50 16.73
N ASP A 33 -8.90 -9.36 16.52
CA ASP A 33 -8.65 -10.78 16.59
C ASP A 33 -7.61 -11.11 15.52
N ASP A 34 -6.35 -11.12 15.89
CA ASP A 34 -5.26 -11.57 15.03
C ASP A 34 -5.56 -12.97 14.49
N ASP A 35 -6.26 -13.76 15.28
CA ASP A 35 -6.71 -15.09 14.90
C ASP A 35 -7.71 -15.06 13.74
N ALA A 36 -8.57 -14.05 13.65
CA ALA A 36 -9.54 -13.93 12.55
C ALA A 36 -8.86 -13.55 11.24
N GLU A 37 -7.84 -12.69 11.30
CA GLU A 37 -7.03 -12.35 10.13
C GLU A 37 -6.26 -13.57 9.61
N ASP A 38 -5.66 -14.34 10.49
CA ASP A 38 -4.92 -15.54 10.11
C ASP A 38 -5.83 -16.59 9.46
N THR A 39 -7.06 -16.70 9.91
CA THR A 39 -8.03 -17.63 9.31
C THR A 39 -8.41 -17.20 7.89
N LEU A 40 -8.59 -15.90 7.67
CA LEU A 40 -8.98 -15.37 6.37
C LEU A 40 -7.82 -15.35 5.37
N LEU A 41 -6.65 -14.95 5.85
CA LEU A 41 -5.48 -14.69 5.01
C LEU A 41 -4.62 -15.93 4.75
N GLY A 42 -4.83 -16.99 5.54
CA GLY A 42 -3.99 -18.18 5.48
C GLY A 42 -2.57 -17.93 6.03
N PRO A 43 -1.64 -18.83 5.77
CA PRO A 43 -0.30 -18.76 6.34
C PRO A 43 0.44 -17.49 5.91
N GLU A 44 1.28 -16.99 6.80
CA GLU A 44 2.07 -15.81 6.53
C GLU A 44 3.04 -16.05 5.36
N VAL A 45 3.04 -15.12 4.43
CA VAL A 45 4.00 -15.14 3.31
C VAL A 45 5.30 -14.52 3.80
N ALA A 46 6.30 -15.36 4.00
CA ALA A 46 7.64 -14.90 4.34
C ALA A 46 8.28 -14.24 3.12
N VAL A 47 8.62 -12.96 3.25
CA VAL A 47 9.37 -12.24 2.23
C VAL A 47 10.84 -12.25 2.62
N PRO A 48 11.73 -12.83 1.80
CA PRO A 48 13.16 -12.77 2.08
C PRO A 48 13.68 -11.35 2.09
N GLY A 49 14.69 -11.08 2.90
CA GLY A 49 15.34 -9.78 2.90
C GLY A 49 15.88 -9.40 1.52
N ARG A 50 16.05 -8.11 1.30
CA ARG A 50 16.49 -7.56 0.00
C ARG A 50 17.76 -8.23 -0.55
N SER A 51 18.72 -8.51 0.33
CA SER A 51 19.97 -9.16 -0.06
C SER A 51 19.76 -10.54 -0.70
N VAL A 52 18.76 -11.26 -0.23
CA VAL A 52 18.37 -12.55 -0.80
C VAL A 52 17.59 -12.35 -2.09
N MET A 53 16.64 -11.42 -2.09
CA MET A 53 15.83 -11.14 -3.27
C MET A 53 16.66 -10.76 -4.51
N VAL A 54 17.74 -10.03 -4.31
CA VAL A 54 18.67 -9.66 -5.41
C VAL A 54 19.31 -10.88 -6.07
N THR A 55 19.54 -11.97 -5.32
CA THR A 55 20.17 -13.18 -5.85
C THR A 55 19.19 -14.11 -6.58
N LEU A 56 17.89 -13.90 -6.38
CA LEU A 56 16.86 -14.71 -7.02
C LEU A 56 16.66 -14.33 -8.48
N SER A 57 16.17 -15.26 -9.27
CA SER A 57 15.73 -14.97 -10.63
C SER A 57 14.52 -14.04 -10.64
N LEU A 58 14.27 -13.37 -11.74
CA LEU A 58 13.10 -12.51 -11.90
C LEU A 58 11.80 -13.30 -11.65
N GLU A 59 11.72 -14.51 -12.15
CA GLU A 59 10.55 -15.38 -11.98
C GLU A 59 10.29 -15.70 -10.50
N GLU A 60 11.33 -16.06 -9.77
CA GLU A 60 11.23 -16.35 -8.33
C GLU A 60 10.81 -15.12 -7.54
N ARG A 61 11.42 -13.98 -7.83
CA ARG A 61 11.02 -12.69 -7.20
C ARG A 61 9.57 -12.38 -7.48
N THR A 62 9.15 -12.50 -8.74
CA THR A 62 7.76 -12.22 -9.13
C THR A 62 6.79 -13.13 -8.38
N ARG A 63 7.10 -14.41 -8.25
CA ARG A 63 6.27 -15.37 -7.53
C ARG A 63 6.13 -15.03 -6.04
N ILE A 64 7.22 -14.66 -5.38
CA ILE A 64 7.22 -14.26 -3.98
C ILE A 64 6.41 -12.97 -3.79
N ILE A 65 6.63 -11.99 -4.65
CA ILE A 65 5.93 -10.70 -4.58
C ILE A 65 4.45 -10.88 -4.90
N ASP A 66 4.08 -11.70 -5.88
CA ASP A 66 2.68 -12.00 -6.18
C ASP A 66 1.95 -12.57 -4.95
N ALA A 67 2.53 -13.55 -4.30
CA ALA A 67 1.95 -14.14 -3.10
C ALA A 67 1.83 -13.10 -1.97
N TYR A 68 2.83 -12.27 -1.79
CA TYR A 68 2.85 -11.22 -0.79
C TYR A 68 1.79 -10.14 -1.08
N ILE A 69 1.76 -9.62 -2.30
CA ILE A 69 0.80 -8.56 -2.70
C ILE A 69 -0.65 -9.06 -2.63
N ARG A 70 -0.92 -10.29 -3.04
CA ARG A 70 -2.26 -10.88 -2.90
C ARG A 70 -2.69 -10.91 -1.44
N ARG A 71 -1.79 -11.28 -0.55
CA ARG A 71 -2.09 -11.32 0.89
C ARG A 71 -2.34 -9.94 1.46
N GLU A 72 -1.51 -8.97 1.11
CA GLU A 72 -1.68 -7.59 1.59
C GLU A 72 -2.96 -6.94 1.03
N LEU A 73 -3.29 -7.19 -0.23
CA LEU A 73 -4.56 -6.76 -0.81
C LEU A 73 -5.75 -7.45 -0.12
N ALA A 74 -5.64 -8.74 0.13
CA ALA A 74 -6.67 -9.50 0.83
C ALA A 74 -6.94 -8.93 2.23
N ARG A 75 -5.88 -8.55 2.94
CA ARG A 75 -5.97 -7.91 4.26
C ARG A 75 -6.68 -6.57 4.19
N VAL A 76 -6.30 -5.73 3.25
CA VAL A 76 -6.86 -4.38 3.08
C VAL A 76 -8.32 -4.45 2.62
N LEU A 77 -8.64 -5.39 1.74
CA LEU A 77 -9.97 -5.55 1.15
C LEU A 77 -10.88 -6.49 1.97
N LEU A 78 -10.35 -7.15 2.98
CA LEU A 78 -11.06 -8.12 3.83
C LEU A 78 -11.67 -9.27 3.02
N VAL A 79 -10.91 -9.79 2.08
CA VAL A 79 -11.29 -10.94 1.24
C VAL A 79 -10.18 -11.98 1.25
N PRO A 80 -10.49 -13.26 0.98
CA PRO A 80 -9.43 -14.26 0.87
C PRO A 80 -8.45 -13.96 -0.27
N PRO A 81 -7.14 -14.26 -0.11
CA PRO A 81 -6.14 -14.00 -1.16
C PRO A 81 -6.44 -14.65 -2.51
N ARG A 82 -7.11 -15.80 -2.51
CA ARG A 82 -7.52 -16.52 -3.72
C ARG A 82 -8.55 -15.77 -4.56
N ASP A 83 -9.30 -14.85 -3.93
CA ASP A 83 -10.34 -14.07 -4.59
C ASP A 83 -9.81 -12.76 -5.18
N ILE A 84 -8.53 -12.48 -4.98
CA ILE A 84 -7.87 -11.30 -5.55
C ILE A 84 -7.52 -11.55 -7.02
N ASP A 85 -8.17 -10.80 -7.90
CA ASP A 85 -7.82 -10.77 -9.32
C ASP A 85 -6.73 -9.72 -9.55
N VAL A 86 -5.50 -10.20 -9.75
CA VAL A 86 -4.35 -9.30 -9.96
C VAL A 86 -4.20 -8.84 -11.42
N SER A 87 -4.84 -9.51 -12.36
CA SER A 87 -4.58 -9.29 -13.79
C SER A 87 -5.63 -8.46 -14.50
N GLY A 88 -6.88 -8.53 -14.07
CA GLY A 88 -8.01 -7.99 -14.83
C GLY A 88 -8.57 -6.67 -14.32
N ARG A 89 -8.10 -6.16 -13.19
CA ARG A 89 -8.70 -5.00 -12.55
C ARG A 89 -7.67 -3.99 -12.06
N THR A 90 -7.99 -2.71 -12.21
CA THR A 90 -7.21 -1.65 -11.60
C THR A 90 -7.32 -1.70 -10.08
N MET A 91 -6.33 -1.15 -9.39
CA MET A 91 -6.34 -1.09 -7.92
C MET A 91 -7.60 -0.41 -7.39
N ASN A 92 -8.03 0.66 -8.03
CA ASN A 92 -9.24 1.37 -7.67
C ASN A 92 -10.51 0.51 -7.85
N SER A 93 -10.58 -0.27 -8.94
CA SER A 93 -11.74 -1.15 -9.18
C SER A 93 -11.76 -2.37 -8.26
N LEU A 94 -10.62 -2.74 -7.68
CA LEU A 94 -10.55 -3.73 -6.61
C LEU A 94 -11.08 -3.18 -5.27
N GLY A 95 -11.21 -1.86 -5.14
CA GLY A 95 -11.63 -1.22 -3.91
C GLY A 95 -10.50 -0.58 -3.11
N VAL A 96 -9.30 -0.50 -3.68
CA VAL A 96 -8.15 0.15 -3.04
C VAL A 96 -8.27 1.65 -3.23
N GLY A 97 -8.88 2.31 -2.26
CA GLY A 97 -8.93 3.78 -2.20
C GLY A 97 -7.62 4.37 -1.64
N SER A 98 -7.60 5.68 -1.49
CA SER A 98 -6.40 6.41 -1.05
C SER A 98 -5.88 5.96 0.31
N VAL A 99 -6.77 5.72 1.28
CA VAL A 99 -6.38 5.27 2.62
C VAL A 99 -5.82 3.84 2.57
N ALA A 100 -6.53 2.95 1.90
CA ALA A 100 -6.10 1.57 1.71
C ALA A 100 -4.78 1.50 0.93
N GLY A 101 -4.65 2.35 -0.09
CA GLY A 101 -3.42 2.46 -0.87
C GLY A 101 -2.24 2.94 -0.04
N LEU A 102 -2.44 3.89 0.86
CA LEU A 102 -1.39 4.36 1.76
C LEU A 102 -0.96 3.28 2.75
N GLN A 103 -1.91 2.53 3.30
CA GLN A 103 -1.59 1.39 4.16
C GLN A 103 -0.80 0.32 3.42
N LEU A 104 -1.22 0.01 2.20
CA LEU A 104 -0.54 -0.96 1.35
C LEU A 104 0.87 -0.49 1.00
N GLN A 105 1.03 0.77 0.64
CA GLN A 105 2.34 1.38 0.38
C GLN A 105 3.28 1.19 1.56
N ASN A 106 2.87 1.61 2.75
CA ASN A 106 3.69 1.52 3.97
C ASN A 106 4.12 0.07 4.28
N ARG A 107 3.22 -0.88 4.06
CA ARG A 107 3.53 -2.30 4.29
C ARG A 107 4.52 -2.83 3.28
N ILE A 108 4.33 -2.51 2.01
CA ILE A 108 5.24 -2.91 0.93
C ILE A 108 6.64 -2.33 1.16
N GLU A 109 6.71 -1.04 1.47
CA GLU A 109 8.00 -0.37 1.70
C GLU A 109 8.77 -1.00 2.86
N ARG A 110 8.06 -1.35 3.94
CA ARG A 110 8.69 -2.01 5.10
C ARG A 110 9.13 -3.43 4.81
N ALA A 111 8.32 -4.19 4.09
CA ALA A 111 8.58 -5.60 3.85
C ALA A 111 9.65 -5.83 2.77
N LEU A 112 9.64 -5.00 1.73
CA LEU A 112 10.51 -5.16 0.57
C LEU A 112 11.72 -4.21 0.58
N GLU A 113 11.73 -3.25 1.50
CA GLU A 113 12.78 -2.22 1.59
C GLU A 113 12.96 -1.45 0.26
N VAL A 114 11.83 -1.11 -0.37
CA VAL A 114 11.75 -0.36 -1.63
C VAL A 114 10.91 0.89 -1.44
N GLU A 115 11.12 1.88 -2.29
CA GLU A 115 10.25 3.05 -2.35
C GLU A 115 9.08 2.80 -3.29
N VAL A 116 7.88 3.03 -2.82
CA VAL A 116 6.65 2.88 -3.60
C VAL A 116 5.93 4.22 -3.63
N ASN A 117 5.68 4.71 -4.81
CA ASN A 117 4.88 5.92 -4.97
C ASN A 117 3.39 5.58 -4.90
N LEU A 118 2.67 6.22 -3.98
CA LEU A 118 1.23 6.02 -3.83
C LEU A 118 0.47 6.25 -5.13
N GLN A 119 0.83 7.29 -5.87
CA GLN A 119 0.20 7.59 -7.14
C GLN A 119 0.42 6.46 -8.16
N MET A 120 1.63 5.94 -8.24
CA MET A 120 1.94 4.80 -9.09
C MET A 120 1.10 3.57 -8.69
N LEU A 121 0.99 3.32 -7.39
CA LEU A 121 0.21 2.21 -6.87
C LEU A 121 -1.28 2.33 -7.23
N LEU A 122 -1.86 3.51 -7.05
CA LEU A 122 -3.29 3.75 -7.32
C LEU A 122 -3.62 3.81 -8.82
N LEU A 123 -2.67 4.25 -9.64
CA LEU A 123 -2.84 4.38 -11.10
C LEU A 123 -2.42 3.13 -11.86
N ALA A 124 -1.85 2.14 -11.19
CA ALA A 124 -1.51 0.87 -11.83
C ALA A 124 -2.75 0.26 -12.49
N ASN A 125 -2.59 -0.18 -13.72
CA ASN A 125 -3.68 -0.78 -14.48
C ASN A 125 -4.12 -2.13 -13.91
N SER A 126 -3.23 -2.76 -13.16
CA SER A 126 -3.51 -4.00 -12.45
C SER A 126 -2.52 -4.20 -11.31
N ALA A 127 -2.88 -5.05 -10.36
CA ALA A 127 -1.94 -5.47 -9.33
C ALA A 127 -0.74 -6.22 -9.91
N GLN A 128 -0.92 -6.89 -11.05
CA GLN A 128 0.17 -7.56 -11.77
C GLN A 128 1.25 -6.57 -12.21
N GLU A 129 0.84 -5.42 -12.73
CA GLU A 129 1.78 -4.36 -13.12
C GLU A 129 2.61 -3.88 -11.92
N LEU A 130 1.98 -3.73 -10.76
CA LEU A 130 2.67 -3.41 -9.52
C LEU A 130 3.67 -4.51 -9.13
N ILE A 131 3.25 -5.76 -9.21
CA ILE A 131 4.10 -6.93 -8.90
C ILE A 131 5.34 -6.95 -9.81
N ASP A 132 5.15 -6.76 -11.09
CA ASP A 132 6.23 -6.77 -12.08
C ASP A 132 7.21 -5.61 -11.85
N CYS A 133 6.68 -4.44 -11.52
CA CYS A 133 7.48 -3.27 -11.19
C CYS A 133 8.35 -3.51 -9.94
N LEU A 134 7.75 -4.06 -8.88
CA LEU A 134 8.46 -4.37 -7.64
C LEU A 134 9.52 -5.46 -7.84
N ALA A 135 9.20 -6.48 -8.62
CA ALA A 135 10.15 -7.54 -8.96
C ALA A 135 11.36 -6.99 -9.73
N GLY A 136 11.13 -6.03 -10.60
CA GLY A 136 12.20 -5.32 -11.30
C GLY A 136 13.07 -4.49 -10.37
N GLN A 137 12.45 -3.72 -9.45
CA GLN A 137 13.17 -2.90 -8.48
C GLN A 137 14.05 -3.72 -7.53
N LEU A 138 13.64 -4.92 -7.20
CA LEU A 138 14.37 -5.81 -6.31
C LEU A 138 15.49 -6.58 -7.02
N GLY A 139 15.67 -6.37 -8.30
CA GLY A 139 16.76 -6.97 -9.06
C GLY A 139 18.09 -6.26 -8.87
N PRO A 140 19.18 -6.88 -9.37
CA PRO A 140 20.52 -6.30 -9.27
C PRO A 140 20.66 -4.97 -10.00
N GLU A 141 19.80 -4.70 -10.98
CA GLU A 141 19.77 -3.45 -11.74
C GLU A 141 18.91 -2.36 -11.09
N GLY A 142 18.13 -2.71 -10.09
CA GLY A 142 17.24 -1.79 -9.38
C GLY A 142 17.95 -0.79 -8.45
N HIS A 143 19.26 -0.89 -8.33
CA HIS A 143 20.04 -0.03 -7.45
C HIS A 143 20.30 1.38 -8.02
N GLY A 144 19.84 1.68 -9.22
CA GLY A 144 20.24 2.89 -9.92
C GLY A 144 19.19 3.97 -10.13
N ASN A 145 17.92 3.73 -9.80
CA ASN A 145 16.88 4.65 -10.24
C ASN A 145 16.24 5.50 -9.15
N GLY A 146 17.01 5.89 -8.15
CA GLY A 146 16.56 6.94 -7.27
C GLY A 146 16.50 8.32 -7.92
N HIS A 147 17.18 8.56 -9.03
CA HIS A 147 17.15 9.82 -9.74
C HIS A 147 17.52 9.62 -11.22
N GLY A 148 16.66 8.92 -11.91
CA GLY A 148 16.68 8.99 -13.35
C GLY A 148 16.05 10.29 -13.83
N THR A 149 16.65 11.41 -13.53
CA THR A 149 16.55 12.52 -14.43
C THR A 149 17.39 12.11 -15.63
N GLY A 150 16.76 11.32 -16.49
CA GLY A 150 17.27 11.10 -17.82
C GLY A 150 17.31 12.42 -18.55
N HIS A 151 18.19 13.27 -18.16
CA HIS A 151 18.72 14.24 -19.08
C HIS A 151 19.57 13.42 -20.03
N GLY A 152 18.89 12.78 -20.94
CA GLY A 152 19.49 12.38 -22.17
C GLY A 152 20.09 13.64 -22.78
N HIS A 153 21.21 14.02 -22.26
CA HIS A 153 22.04 14.98 -22.95
C HIS A 153 22.52 14.27 -24.20
N ARG A 154 21.69 14.40 -25.21
CA ARG A 154 22.09 13.99 -26.54
C ARG A 154 23.22 14.90 -26.92
N VAL A 155 24.40 14.47 -26.64
CA VAL A 155 25.57 15.07 -27.25
C VAL A 155 25.40 14.93 -28.74
N ARG A 156 25.05 16.01 -29.38
CA ARG A 156 25.16 16.05 -30.82
C ARG A 156 26.62 15.92 -31.18
N GLN A 157 26.91 14.78 -31.65
CA GLN A 157 28.16 14.61 -32.35
C GLN A 157 28.00 15.30 -33.71
N HIS A 158 28.60 16.45 -33.82
CA HIS A 158 28.83 17.04 -35.11
C HIS A 158 30.15 16.51 -35.63
N ALA A 159 29.99 15.67 -36.57
CA ALA A 159 31.14 15.33 -37.39
C ALA A 159 31.39 16.42 -38.43
#